data_25e856f894071825f51815a7a5806545
#
_entry.id   25e856f894071825f51815a7a5806545
#
_cell.length_a   1.000
_cell.length_b   1.000
_cell.length_c   1.000
_cell.angle_alpha   90.00
_cell.angle_beta   90.00
_cell.angle_gamma   90.00
#
_symmetry.space_group_name_H-M   'P 1'
#
loop_
_entity.id
_entity.type
_entity.pdbx_description
1 polymer ?
#
loop_
_entity_poly.entity_id
_entity_poly.type
_entity_poly.pdbx_seq_one_letter_code
_entity_poly.pdbx_strand_id
1 'polypeptide(L)'
;MQGSGMITPTLQVKAGSPLHTKKAKSAGRYLLDGGSAPPALGGSRERSLDLFPALGAFAPNFAATKADLSDVHLEDWRGQRVVLNIFPSVDTGVCAASVRRFNAEAAALENTAVLCLSKDLPFALNRFCGAEGLDKVVALSAFRCNCFTDDYGLLQTDGPLRGLLARAVVVIDTDGKILYTELVPEITEEPNYEAALAVLKK
;
A
#
# COMPACT_ATOMS: atom_id res chain seq x y z
N MET A 1 2.46 52.96 -31.33
CA MET A 1 2.05 52.60 -29.97
C MET A 1 1.07 51.44 -30.08
N GLN A 2 1.56 50.25 -29.89
CA GLN A 2 0.72 49.04 -29.98
C GLN A 2 0.68 48.41 -28.58
N GLY A 3 -0.54 48.31 -28.04
CA GLY A 3 -0.80 47.74 -26.73
C GLY A 3 -0.73 46.20 -26.75
N SER A 4 0.09 45.64 -25.88
CA SER A 4 0.25 44.22 -25.68
C SER A 4 -0.87 43.71 -24.77
N GLY A 5 -1.84 42.98 -25.34
CA GLY A 5 -2.91 42.31 -24.59
C GLY A 5 -2.40 41.01 -23.96
N MET A 6 -2.36 40.97 -22.63
CA MET A 6 -2.17 39.72 -21.89
C MET A 6 -3.41 38.83 -22.01
N ILE A 7 -3.23 37.65 -22.57
CA ILE A 7 -4.26 36.61 -22.59
C ILE A 7 -4.06 35.75 -21.34
N THR A 8 -4.95 35.87 -20.37
CA THR A 8 -5.05 34.95 -19.22
C THR A 8 -5.84 33.70 -19.65
N PRO A 9 -5.29 32.48 -19.48
CA PRO A 9 -6.08 31.29 -19.78
C PRO A 9 -7.07 31.04 -18.64
N THR A 10 -8.36 31.13 -18.97
CA THR A 10 -9.45 30.74 -18.07
C THR A 10 -9.53 29.22 -18.04
N LEU A 11 -9.25 28.63 -16.86
CA LEU A 11 -9.41 27.20 -16.60
C LEU A 11 -10.92 26.88 -16.52
N GLN A 12 -11.49 26.29 -17.56
CA GLN A 12 -12.86 25.77 -17.50
C GLN A 12 -12.87 24.40 -16.84
N VAL A 13 -13.45 24.34 -15.63
CA VAL A 13 -13.77 23.08 -14.95
C VAL A 13 -15.03 22.49 -15.59
N LYS A 14 -14.90 21.38 -16.30
CA LYS A 14 -16.06 20.61 -16.78
C LYS A 14 -16.79 19.99 -15.60
N ALA A 15 -18.07 20.30 -15.44
CA ALA A 15 -18.96 19.66 -14.50
C ALA A 15 -19.08 18.16 -14.84
N GLY A 16 -18.76 17.31 -13.86
CA GLY A 16 -18.86 15.85 -14.01
C GLY A 16 -20.31 15.38 -14.02
N SER A 17 -20.58 14.35 -14.79
CA SER A 17 -21.85 13.62 -14.87
C SER A 17 -22.23 13.02 -13.50
N PRO A 18 -23.53 12.84 -13.19
CA PRO A 18 -23.97 12.36 -11.91
C PRO A 18 -23.58 10.89 -11.67
N LEU A 19 -22.91 10.66 -10.54
CA LEU A 19 -22.58 9.34 -10.02
C LEU A 19 -23.85 8.54 -9.72
N HIS A 20 -24.01 7.39 -10.36
CA HIS A 20 -25.00 6.40 -9.99
C HIS A 20 -24.63 5.80 -8.62
N THR A 21 -25.33 6.22 -7.58
CA THR A 21 -25.25 5.61 -6.24
C THR A 21 -25.92 4.23 -6.28
N LYS A 22 -25.13 3.15 -6.42
CA LYS A 22 -25.58 1.82 -5.99
C LYS A 22 -25.46 1.77 -4.47
N LYS A 23 -26.62 1.60 -3.78
CA LYS A 23 -26.70 1.35 -2.34
C LYS A 23 -25.85 0.14 -1.99
N ALA A 24 -24.76 0.36 -1.25
CA ALA A 24 -24.04 -0.71 -0.58
C ALA A 24 -24.92 -1.27 0.54
N LYS A 25 -25.14 -2.58 0.54
CA LYS A 25 -25.79 -3.32 1.63
C LYS A 25 -24.84 -3.26 2.83
N SER A 26 -25.38 -2.89 3.99
CA SER A 26 -24.67 -2.83 5.26
C SER A 26 -24.05 -4.19 5.59
N ALA A 27 -22.70 -4.26 5.57
CA ALA A 27 -21.96 -5.38 6.15
C ALA A 27 -21.86 -5.14 7.67
N GLY A 28 -22.19 -6.19 8.44
CA GLY A 28 -22.27 -6.14 9.90
C GLY A 28 -20.90 -5.86 10.54
N ARG A 29 -20.95 -5.09 11.64
CA ARG A 29 -19.82 -4.83 12.51
C ARG A 29 -19.41 -6.10 13.24
N TYR A 30 -18.14 -6.45 13.16
CA TYR A 30 -17.53 -7.42 14.05
C TYR A 30 -16.71 -6.68 15.10
N LEU A 31 -17.18 -6.73 16.35
CA LEU A 31 -16.43 -6.36 17.55
C LEU A 31 -15.56 -7.57 17.92
N LEU A 32 -14.25 -7.39 17.99
CA LEU A 32 -13.37 -8.34 18.65
C LEU A 32 -13.31 -7.97 20.14
N ASP A 33 -14.15 -8.65 20.94
CA ASP A 33 -14.06 -8.61 22.39
C ASP A 33 -12.94 -9.51 22.87
N GLY A 34 -12.07 -8.96 23.69
CA GLY A 34 -11.23 -9.76 24.58
C GLY A 34 -9.77 -9.36 24.64
N GLY A 35 -9.43 -8.54 25.62
CA GLY A 35 -8.06 -8.35 26.08
C GLY A 35 -7.71 -6.87 26.27
N SER A 36 -7.72 -6.43 27.53
CA SER A 36 -7.27 -5.10 27.92
C SER A 36 -5.76 -4.95 27.69
N ALA A 37 -5.39 -4.39 26.55
CA ALA A 37 -4.07 -3.83 26.36
C ALA A 37 -4.10 -2.34 26.72
N PRO A 38 -3.00 -1.76 27.25
CA PRO A 38 -2.93 -0.33 27.55
C PRO A 38 -3.15 0.47 26.27
N PRO A 39 -3.62 1.74 26.37
CA PRO A 39 -3.86 2.56 25.20
C PRO A 39 -2.52 2.87 24.52
N ALA A 40 -2.15 2.02 23.57
CA ALA A 40 -1.22 2.39 22.53
C ALA A 40 -1.81 3.61 21.81
N LEU A 41 -0.99 4.51 21.28
CA LEU A 41 -1.35 5.63 20.42
C LEU A 41 -2.30 5.15 19.31
N GLY A 42 -3.54 4.83 19.64
CA GLY A 42 -4.42 4.10 18.78
C GLY A 42 -5.86 4.49 18.99
N GLY A 43 -6.46 5.01 17.97
CA GLY A 43 -7.87 4.90 17.76
C GLY A 43 -8.24 3.45 17.43
N SER A 44 -9.48 3.09 17.76
CA SER A 44 -10.05 1.80 17.43
C SER A 44 -9.92 1.52 15.92
N ARG A 45 -9.31 0.40 15.59
CA ARG A 45 -9.13 -0.06 14.22
C ARG A 45 -10.43 -0.67 13.69
N GLU A 46 -11.39 0.13 13.27
CA GLU A 46 -12.42 -0.39 12.38
C GLU A 46 -11.80 -0.58 10.99
N ARG A 47 -11.16 -1.73 10.77
CA ARG A 47 -10.77 -2.20 9.46
C ARG A 47 -11.85 -3.09 8.94
N SER A 48 -12.19 -2.94 7.68
CA SER A 48 -12.97 -3.95 6.96
C SER A 48 -12.05 -5.14 6.68
N LEU A 49 -11.78 -5.96 7.71
CA LEU A 49 -10.96 -7.17 7.61
C LEU A 49 -11.50 -8.16 6.56
N ASP A 50 -12.78 -8.05 6.23
CA ASP A 50 -13.44 -8.88 5.22
C ASP A 50 -12.91 -8.65 3.79
N LEU A 51 -12.22 -7.51 3.55
CA LEU A 51 -11.65 -7.18 2.25
C LEU A 51 -10.15 -7.54 2.16
N PHE A 52 -9.48 -7.84 3.28
CA PHE A 52 -8.06 -8.21 3.23
C PHE A 52 -7.91 -9.56 2.52
N PRO A 53 -7.09 -9.62 1.47
CA PRO A 53 -7.05 -10.79 0.60
C PRO A 53 -6.67 -12.07 1.34
N ALA A 54 -7.44 -13.13 1.11
CA ALA A 54 -7.24 -14.43 1.76
C ALA A 54 -6.14 -15.25 1.09
N LEU A 55 -5.49 -16.12 1.87
CA LEU A 55 -4.52 -17.09 1.37
C LEU A 55 -5.15 -17.97 0.28
N GLY A 56 -4.45 -18.15 -0.83
CA GLY A 56 -4.90 -18.95 -1.99
C GLY A 56 -5.84 -18.22 -2.95
N ALA A 57 -6.38 -17.06 -2.58
CA ALA A 57 -7.15 -16.22 -3.50
C ALA A 57 -6.23 -15.55 -4.53
N PHE A 58 -6.79 -15.06 -5.63
CA PHE A 58 -6.07 -14.16 -6.52
C PHE A 58 -5.94 -12.78 -5.88
N ALA A 59 -4.73 -12.22 -5.96
CA ALA A 59 -4.49 -10.86 -5.47
C ALA A 59 -5.27 -9.86 -6.33
N PRO A 60 -6.02 -8.92 -5.72
CA PRO A 60 -6.65 -7.84 -6.45
C PRO A 60 -5.62 -7.02 -7.21
N ASN A 61 -5.93 -6.63 -8.46
CA ASN A 61 -5.08 -5.73 -9.20
C ASN A 61 -5.10 -4.34 -8.54
N PHE A 62 -4.00 -3.61 -8.66
CA PHE A 62 -3.91 -2.24 -8.17
C PHE A 62 -3.16 -1.36 -9.17
N ALA A 63 -3.35 -0.06 -9.07
CA ALA A 63 -2.51 0.94 -9.70
C ALA A 63 -1.67 1.65 -8.64
N ALA A 64 -0.40 1.89 -8.91
CA ALA A 64 0.49 2.65 -8.04
C ALA A 64 1.45 3.51 -8.88
N THR A 65 1.92 4.61 -8.30
CA THR A 65 2.70 5.61 -9.03
C THR A 65 4.18 5.50 -8.65
N LYS A 66 5.05 5.40 -9.65
CA LYS A 66 6.51 5.44 -9.49
C LYS A 66 7.06 6.86 -9.30
N ALA A 67 8.37 6.95 -9.01
CA ALA A 67 9.07 8.22 -8.83
C ALA A 67 9.03 9.14 -10.07
N ASP A 68 8.96 8.58 -11.27
CA ASP A 68 8.83 9.30 -12.54
C ASP A 68 7.39 9.71 -12.87
N LEU A 69 6.46 9.48 -11.94
CA LEU A 69 5.03 9.74 -12.05
C LEU A 69 4.29 8.83 -13.05
N SER A 70 4.93 7.80 -13.59
CA SER A 70 4.25 6.76 -14.36
C SER A 70 3.47 5.84 -13.41
N ASP A 71 2.30 5.39 -13.84
CA ASP A 71 1.52 4.42 -13.11
C ASP A 71 1.89 3.00 -13.56
N VAL A 72 1.91 2.09 -12.60
CA VAL A 72 2.14 0.64 -12.77
C VAL A 72 1.01 -0.13 -12.11
N HIS A 73 0.79 -1.35 -12.57
CA HIS A 73 -0.26 -2.24 -12.07
C HIS A 73 0.36 -3.56 -11.60
N LEU A 74 -0.31 -4.27 -10.68
CA LEU A 74 0.18 -5.58 -10.23
C LEU A 74 0.44 -6.54 -11.41
N GLU A 75 -0.38 -6.47 -12.44
CA GLU A 75 -0.25 -7.30 -13.65
C GLU A 75 1.04 -7.09 -14.44
N ASP A 76 1.76 -5.98 -14.24
CA ASP A 76 3.06 -5.73 -14.88
C ASP A 76 4.15 -6.69 -14.37
N TRP A 77 3.91 -7.35 -13.22
CA TRP A 77 4.79 -8.38 -12.64
C TRP A 77 4.33 -9.81 -12.87
N ARG A 78 3.41 -10.05 -13.83
CA ARG A 78 3.01 -11.42 -14.17
C ARG A 78 4.21 -12.28 -14.56
N GLY A 79 4.24 -13.52 -14.04
CA GLY A 79 5.36 -14.44 -14.23
C GLY A 79 6.52 -14.26 -13.25
N GLN A 80 6.45 -13.25 -12.38
CA GLN A 80 7.32 -13.07 -11.22
C GLN A 80 6.52 -13.25 -9.93
N ARG A 81 7.19 -13.70 -8.87
CA ARG A 81 6.64 -13.60 -7.51
C ARG A 81 6.72 -12.17 -7.03
N VAL A 82 5.76 -11.76 -6.23
CA VAL A 82 5.69 -10.38 -5.72
C VAL A 82 5.56 -10.40 -4.20
N VAL A 83 6.39 -9.61 -3.53
CA VAL A 83 6.23 -9.27 -2.12
C VAL A 83 5.72 -7.85 -2.02
N LEU A 84 4.51 -7.67 -1.50
CA LEU A 84 3.97 -6.35 -1.17
C LEU A 84 4.32 -6.05 0.29
N ASN A 85 5.18 -5.06 0.53
CA ASN A 85 5.45 -4.47 1.83
C ASN A 85 4.66 -3.17 1.92
N ILE A 86 3.52 -3.21 2.60
CA ILE A 86 2.57 -2.09 2.71
C ILE A 86 2.70 -1.48 4.10
N PHE A 87 2.76 -0.14 4.17
CA PHE A 87 2.99 0.56 5.44
C PHE A 87 2.41 1.98 5.44
N PRO A 88 2.23 2.62 6.63
CA PRO A 88 1.67 3.96 6.75
C PRO A 88 2.49 5.05 6.06
N SER A 89 3.78 5.18 6.42
CA SER A 89 4.67 6.18 5.85
C SER A 89 6.14 5.79 6.02
N VAL A 90 6.93 5.98 4.99
CA VAL A 90 8.37 5.74 4.98
C VAL A 90 9.14 6.64 5.97
N ASP A 91 8.56 7.77 6.35
CA ASP A 91 9.15 8.72 7.31
C ASP A 91 8.94 8.29 8.79
N THR A 92 8.47 7.05 9.05
CA THR A 92 8.41 6.47 10.40
C THR A 92 9.46 5.36 10.58
N GLY A 93 10.03 5.25 11.80
CA GLY A 93 11.16 4.37 12.08
C GLY A 93 10.94 2.91 11.68
N VAL A 94 9.80 2.31 12.05
CA VAL A 94 9.49 0.90 11.76
C VAL A 94 9.22 0.69 10.27
N CYS A 95 8.58 1.64 9.57
CA CYS A 95 8.38 1.53 8.13
C CYS A 95 9.71 1.61 7.37
N ALA A 96 10.57 2.57 7.74
CA ALA A 96 11.91 2.69 7.17
C ALA A 96 12.74 1.41 7.41
N ALA A 97 12.66 0.82 8.62
CA ALA A 97 13.33 -0.45 8.93
C ALA A 97 12.82 -1.59 8.04
N SER A 98 11.50 -1.70 7.81
CA SER A 98 10.93 -2.75 6.95
C SER A 98 11.39 -2.60 5.49
N VAL A 99 11.48 -1.39 4.95
CA VAL A 99 11.98 -1.17 3.59
C VAL A 99 13.45 -1.58 3.46
N ARG A 100 14.30 -1.20 4.44
CA ARG A 100 15.72 -1.60 4.49
C ARG A 100 15.87 -3.12 4.57
N ARG A 101 15.09 -3.77 5.45
CA ARG A 101 15.13 -5.23 5.62
C ARG A 101 14.75 -5.95 4.34
N PHE A 102 13.64 -5.59 3.73
CA PHE A 102 13.23 -6.18 2.46
C PHE A 102 14.21 -5.88 1.31
N ASN A 103 14.83 -4.70 1.29
CA ASN A 103 15.87 -4.40 0.30
C ASN A 103 17.08 -5.34 0.44
N ALA A 104 17.51 -5.62 1.67
CA ALA A 104 18.62 -6.54 1.92
C ALA A 104 18.28 -7.98 1.51
N GLU A 105 17.07 -8.45 1.82
CA GLU A 105 16.60 -9.80 1.48
C GLU A 105 16.31 -9.95 -0.03
N ALA A 106 15.83 -8.90 -0.69
CA ALA A 106 15.47 -8.93 -2.12
C ALA A 106 16.63 -9.35 -3.03
N ALA A 107 17.86 -9.05 -2.65
CA ALA A 107 19.06 -9.43 -3.41
C ALA A 107 19.26 -10.95 -3.53
N ALA A 108 18.71 -11.74 -2.60
CA ALA A 108 18.79 -13.20 -2.58
C ALA A 108 17.54 -13.90 -3.17
N LEU A 109 16.54 -13.13 -3.61
CA LEU A 109 15.28 -13.68 -4.11
C LEU A 109 15.30 -13.78 -5.63
N GLU A 110 15.31 -15.01 -6.15
CA GLU A 110 15.22 -15.25 -7.59
C GLU A 110 13.79 -15.02 -8.09
N ASN A 111 13.66 -14.42 -9.28
CA ASN A 111 12.38 -14.14 -9.95
C ASN A 111 11.30 -13.54 -9.02
N THR A 112 11.70 -12.59 -8.18
CA THR A 112 10.81 -12.00 -7.18
C THR A 112 10.98 -10.47 -7.17
N ALA A 113 9.88 -9.74 -7.31
CA ALA A 113 9.83 -8.29 -7.13
C ALA A 113 9.38 -7.96 -5.71
N VAL A 114 10.06 -7.02 -5.06
CA VAL A 114 9.66 -6.48 -3.75
C VAL A 114 9.14 -5.07 -3.96
N LEU A 115 7.83 -4.88 -3.72
CA LEU A 115 7.12 -3.62 -3.90
C LEU A 115 6.81 -3.00 -2.54
N CYS A 116 7.35 -1.83 -2.28
CA CYS A 116 7.14 -1.07 -1.05
C CYS A 116 6.10 0.02 -1.29
N LEU A 117 4.95 -0.07 -0.61
CA LEU A 117 3.75 0.71 -0.88
C LEU A 117 3.29 1.52 0.34
N SER A 118 3.03 2.80 0.10
CA SER A 118 2.39 3.70 1.07
C SER A 118 1.58 4.78 0.35
N LYS A 119 0.93 5.64 1.12
CA LYS A 119 0.30 6.86 0.59
C LYS A 119 1.23 8.07 0.56
N ASP A 120 2.50 7.89 0.89
CA ASP A 120 3.51 8.92 0.67
C ASP A 120 3.56 9.33 -0.79
N LEU A 121 3.90 10.59 -1.05
CA LEU A 121 4.09 11.05 -2.42
C LEU A 121 5.30 10.35 -3.07
N PRO A 122 5.28 10.11 -4.39
CA PRO A 122 6.39 9.48 -5.11
C PRO A 122 7.75 10.17 -4.86
N PHE A 123 7.73 11.49 -4.68
CA PHE A 123 8.91 12.29 -4.39
C PHE A 123 9.55 11.97 -3.03
N ALA A 124 8.73 11.74 -2.00
CA ALA A 124 9.21 11.37 -0.66
C ALA A 124 9.83 9.98 -0.68
N LEU A 125 9.18 9.02 -1.32
CA LEU A 125 9.69 7.66 -1.50
C LEU A 125 11.01 7.64 -2.27
N ASN A 126 11.10 8.41 -3.37
CA ASN A 126 12.33 8.52 -4.16
C ASN A 126 13.47 9.13 -3.36
N ARG A 127 13.20 10.21 -2.62
CA ARG A 127 14.19 10.85 -1.74
C ARG A 127 14.71 9.87 -0.69
N PHE A 128 13.81 9.11 -0.05
CA PHE A 128 14.19 8.13 0.97
C PHE A 128 15.04 7.01 0.37
N CYS A 129 14.60 6.34 -0.69
CA CYS A 129 15.35 5.26 -1.33
C CYS A 129 16.71 5.73 -1.85
N GLY A 130 16.77 6.93 -2.43
CA GLY A 130 18.02 7.52 -2.91
C GLY A 130 19.00 7.85 -1.79
N ALA A 131 18.52 8.42 -0.67
CA ALA A 131 19.35 8.74 0.49
C ALA A 131 19.91 7.49 1.20
N GLU A 132 19.15 6.39 1.19
CA GLU A 132 19.49 5.13 1.85
C GLU A 132 20.17 4.11 0.91
N GLY A 133 20.30 4.41 -0.40
CA GLY A 133 20.89 3.51 -1.38
C GLY A 133 20.08 2.21 -1.61
N LEU A 134 18.75 2.29 -1.54
CA LEU A 134 17.85 1.14 -1.65
C LEU A 134 17.44 0.94 -3.12
N ASP A 135 18.11 0.06 -3.82
CA ASP A 135 17.96 -0.19 -5.26
C ASP A 135 17.37 -1.57 -5.60
N LYS A 136 17.12 -2.43 -4.60
CA LYS A 136 16.58 -3.77 -4.78
C LYS A 136 15.06 -3.85 -4.57
N VAL A 137 14.46 -2.80 -4.05
CA VAL A 137 13.01 -2.68 -3.89
C VAL A 137 12.44 -1.65 -4.85
N VAL A 138 11.17 -1.81 -5.21
CA VAL A 138 10.42 -0.84 -6.01
C VAL A 138 9.53 -0.04 -5.06
N ALA A 139 9.83 1.22 -4.85
CA ALA A 139 9.01 2.11 -4.04
C ALA A 139 7.86 2.69 -4.88
N LEU A 140 6.64 2.49 -4.41
CA LEU A 140 5.41 2.82 -5.12
C LEU A 140 4.46 3.62 -4.24
N SER A 141 3.88 4.66 -4.81
CA SER A 141 2.90 5.50 -4.12
C SER A 141 1.47 5.12 -4.50
N ALA A 142 0.66 4.85 -3.49
CA ALA A 142 -0.77 4.61 -3.62
C ALA A 142 -1.61 5.90 -3.44
N PHE A 143 -1.02 7.10 -3.61
CA PHE A 143 -1.71 8.36 -3.32
C PHE A 143 -2.87 8.66 -4.27
N ARG A 144 -2.85 8.12 -5.51
CA ARG A 144 -3.92 8.29 -6.51
C ARG A 144 -4.96 7.17 -6.47
N CYS A 145 -4.59 5.98 -5.97
CA CYS A 145 -5.44 4.80 -6.01
C CYS A 145 -6.19 4.60 -4.68
N ASN A 146 -7.48 4.26 -4.79
CA ASN A 146 -8.26 3.77 -3.67
C ASN A 146 -8.27 2.22 -3.58
N CYS A 147 -7.57 1.52 -4.45
CA CYS A 147 -7.54 0.05 -4.51
C CYS A 147 -7.11 -0.58 -3.17
N PHE A 148 -6.13 0.01 -2.47
CA PHE A 148 -5.74 -0.47 -1.14
C PHE A 148 -6.79 -0.19 -0.05
N THR A 149 -7.75 0.70 -0.31
CA THR A 149 -8.92 0.92 0.53
C THR A 149 -10.05 -0.04 0.17
N ASP A 150 -10.37 -0.12 -1.13
CA ASP A 150 -11.60 -0.73 -1.62
C ASP A 150 -11.45 -2.24 -1.85
N ASP A 151 -10.25 -2.69 -2.27
CA ASP A 151 -9.98 -4.07 -2.65
C ASP A 151 -9.12 -4.81 -1.63
N TYR A 152 -8.26 -4.10 -0.89
CA TYR A 152 -7.38 -4.67 0.15
C TYR A 152 -7.82 -4.35 1.58
N GLY A 153 -8.77 -3.44 1.79
CA GLY A 153 -9.29 -3.10 3.13
C GLY A 153 -8.26 -2.51 4.09
N LEU A 154 -7.18 -1.90 3.58
CA LEU A 154 -6.02 -1.49 4.38
C LEU A 154 -6.05 -0.02 4.82
N LEU A 155 -7.04 0.78 4.43
CA LEU A 155 -7.13 2.17 4.89
C LEU A 155 -7.46 2.22 6.38
N GLN A 156 -6.70 2.99 7.15
CA GLN A 156 -7.05 3.32 8.52
C GLN A 156 -8.13 4.41 8.50
N THR A 157 -9.30 4.11 9.08
CA THR A 157 -10.49 4.96 9.00
C THR A 157 -10.65 5.88 10.19
N ASP A 158 -9.92 5.63 11.28
CA ASP A 158 -9.97 6.39 12.53
C ASP A 158 -8.57 6.58 13.15
N GLY A 159 -8.54 7.23 14.33
CA GLY A 159 -7.31 7.48 15.06
C GLY A 159 -6.34 8.46 14.38
N PRO A 160 -5.14 8.64 14.97
CA PRO A 160 -4.16 9.63 14.49
C PRO A 160 -3.55 9.30 13.14
N LEU A 161 -3.63 8.04 12.70
CA LEU A 161 -3.12 7.57 11.39
C LEU A 161 -4.24 7.45 10.35
N ARG A 162 -5.41 8.01 10.60
CA ARG A 162 -6.53 8.02 9.65
C ARG A 162 -6.09 8.56 8.30
N GLY A 163 -6.43 7.80 7.23
CA GLY A 163 -6.08 8.15 5.85
C GLY A 163 -4.79 7.50 5.37
N LEU A 164 -3.99 6.91 6.26
CA LEU A 164 -2.81 6.13 5.90
C LEU A 164 -3.17 4.63 5.76
N LEU A 165 -2.30 3.87 5.11
CA LEU A 165 -2.45 2.42 5.01
C LEU A 165 -2.00 1.74 6.32
N ALA A 166 -2.62 0.63 6.63
CA ALA A 166 -2.17 -0.27 7.70
C ALA A 166 -0.86 -0.96 7.28
N ARG A 167 -0.12 -1.50 8.27
CA ARG A 167 1.04 -2.32 7.98
C ARG A 167 0.60 -3.73 7.61
N ALA A 168 0.99 -4.18 6.42
CA ALA A 168 0.68 -5.51 5.93
C ALA A 168 1.78 -6.05 5.01
N VAL A 169 1.89 -7.37 4.95
CA VAL A 169 2.72 -8.08 3.96
C VAL A 169 1.84 -9.06 3.20
N VAL A 170 1.97 -9.05 1.87
CA VAL A 170 1.29 -10.02 0.99
C VAL A 170 2.34 -10.60 0.05
N VAL A 171 2.43 -11.93 -0.03
CA VAL A 171 3.29 -12.62 -0.99
C VAL A 171 2.42 -13.29 -2.04
N ILE A 172 2.75 -13.04 -3.31
CA ILE A 172 1.96 -13.44 -4.47
C ILE A 172 2.84 -14.31 -5.37
N ASP A 173 2.28 -15.40 -5.87
CA ASP A 173 2.95 -16.32 -6.80
C ASP A 173 2.95 -15.77 -8.23
N THR A 174 3.68 -16.46 -9.10
CA THR A 174 3.82 -16.15 -10.54
C THR A 174 2.51 -16.15 -11.31
N ASP A 175 1.50 -16.89 -10.85
CA ASP A 175 0.14 -16.94 -11.41
C ASP A 175 -0.83 -15.91 -10.80
N GLY A 176 -0.37 -15.14 -9.80
CA GLY A 176 -1.18 -14.12 -9.12
C GLY A 176 -1.90 -14.61 -7.88
N LYS A 177 -1.69 -15.87 -7.43
CA LYS A 177 -2.25 -16.38 -6.18
C LYS A 177 -1.46 -15.94 -4.97
N ILE A 178 -2.16 -15.74 -3.88
CA ILE A 178 -1.58 -15.32 -2.61
C ILE A 178 -1.01 -16.52 -1.87
N LEU A 179 0.29 -16.47 -1.60
CA LEU A 179 1.03 -17.47 -0.83
C LEU A 179 1.12 -17.16 0.65
N TYR A 180 1.05 -15.89 1.02
CA TYR A 180 1.15 -15.41 2.40
C TYR A 180 0.46 -14.08 2.57
N THR A 181 -0.19 -13.89 3.72
CA THR A 181 -0.75 -12.60 4.13
C THR A 181 -0.49 -12.38 5.61
N GLU A 182 -0.14 -11.14 5.95
CA GLU A 182 -0.02 -10.68 7.31
C GLU A 182 -0.54 -9.25 7.42
N LEU A 183 -1.46 -9.03 8.34
CA LEU A 183 -1.86 -7.72 8.79
C LEU A 183 -1.28 -7.53 10.19
N VAL A 184 -0.26 -6.69 10.33
CA VAL A 184 0.44 -6.49 11.61
C VAL A 184 -0.51 -5.80 12.58
N PRO A 185 -0.81 -6.42 13.74
CA PRO A 185 -1.81 -5.90 14.68
C PRO A 185 -1.42 -4.56 15.29
N GLU A 186 -0.15 -4.41 15.65
CA GLU A 186 0.38 -3.21 16.27
C GLU A 186 1.27 -2.43 15.29
N ILE A 187 0.96 -1.14 15.11
CA ILE A 187 1.65 -0.30 14.12
C ILE A 187 3.13 -0.08 14.45
N THR A 188 3.50 -0.27 15.70
CA THR A 188 4.88 -0.14 16.20
C THR A 188 5.69 -1.41 16.06
N GLU A 189 5.09 -2.51 15.63
CA GLU A 189 5.76 -3.78 15.41
C GLU A 189 6.17 -3.95 13.95
N GLU A 190 7.28 -4.65 13.74
CA GLU A 190 7.73 -5.07 12.42
C GLU A 190 6.94 -6.31 11.94
N PRO A 191 6.80 -6.52 10.61
CA PRO A 191 6.19 -7.75 10.10
C PRO A 191 7.09 -8.97 10.32
N ASN A 192 6.52 -10.17 10.23
CA ASN A 192 7.26 -11.41 10.29
C ASN A 192 7.95 -11.70 8.94
N TYR A 193 9.16 -11.19 8.78
CA TYR A 193 9.95 -11.34 7.56
C TYR A 193 10.26 -12.80 7.24
N GLU A 194 10.60 -13.60 8.25
CA GLU A 194 10.95 -15.01 8.08
C GLU A 194 9.78 -15.81 7.53
N ALA A 195 8.57 -15.60 8.06
CA ALA A 195 7.36 -16.27 7.57
C ALA A 195 7.02 -15.84 6.13
N ALA A 196 7.10 -14.54 5.84
CA ALA A 196 6.85 -14.01 4.50
C ALA A 196 7.84 -14.55 3.46
N LEU A 197 9.13 -14.68 3.82
CA LEU A 197 10.17 -15.15 2.91
C LEU A 197 10.24 -16.69 2.81
N ALA A 198 9.76 -17.41 3.81
CA ALA A 198 9.78 -18.87 3.82
C ALA A 198 8.92 -19.47 2.69
N VAL A 199 7.81 -18.82 2.32
CA VAL A 199 6.93 -19.30 1.25
C VAL A 199 7.55 -19.15 -0.16
N LEU A 200 8.60 -18.34 -0.29
CA LEU A 200 9.35 -18.14 -1.53
C LEU A 200 10.47 -19.17 -1.76
N LYS A 201 10.82 -19.96 -0.74
CA LYS A 201 11.91 -20.94 -0.79
C LYS A 201 11.46 -22.36 -1.19
N LYS A 202 10.18 -22.49 -1.58
CA LYS A 202 9.57 -23.77 -1.97
C LYS A 202 9.64 -24.01 -3.47
#